data_b8ae0ccb9371b3254d9cf1e69b46e583
#
_entry.id   b8ae0ccb9371b3254d9cf1e69b46e583
#
_cell.length_a   1.000
_cell.length_b   1.000
_cell.length_c   1.000
_cell.angle_alpha   90.00
_cell.angle_beta   90.00
_cell.angle_gamma   90.00
#
_symmetry.space_group_name_H-M   'P 1'
#
loop_
_entity.id
_entity.type
_entity.pdbx_description
1 polymer ?
#
loop_
_entity_poly.entity_id
_entity_poly.type
_entity_poly.pdbx_seq_one_letter_code
_entity_poly.pdbx_strand_id
1 'polypeptide(L)'
;SRGLGDVYKRQVVLTEDIPQGHKFALTNITEGDSIIKYGNSIGVAKTDITKGSWIHTHNMKTGLGDLLTYTYNKETAPLTEKKSRFFNGYRRNDGRAGVRNEVWIIPTVGCVNNVAQAIEKGSQTFVTENVEGVIAFTHPYGCSQMGDDQDHTRQILADLVNHPNAGGVLVLG
;
A
#
# COMPACT_ATOMS: atom_id res chain seq x y z
N SER A 1 -22.85 -17.56 -15.81
CA SER A 1 -22.29 -18.37 -16.90
C SER A 1 -22.19 -17.49 -18.13
N ARG A 2 -21.00 -17.17 -18.58
CA ARG A 2 -20.78 -16.48 -19.86
C ARG A 2 -21.08 -17.48 -20.97
N GLY A 3 -22.14 -17.24 -21.74
CA GLY A 3 -22.55 -18.15 -22.80
C GLY A 3 -21.49 -18.26 -23.91
N LEU A 4 -21.43 -19.43 -24.55
CA LEU A 4 -20.54 -19.74 -25.67
C LEU A 4 -20.57 -18.70 -26.80
N GLY A 5 -21.66 -17.93 -26.96
CA GLY A 5 -21.78 -16.84 -27.94
C GLY A 5 -20.84 -15.64 -27.73
N ASP A 6 -20.34 -15.44 -26.51
CA ASP A 6 -19.41 -14.34 -26.20
C ASP A 6 -17.96 -14.65 -26.62
N VAL A 7 -17.61 -15.94 -26.70
CA VAL A 7 -16.26 -16.41 -27.08
C VAL A 7 -16.00 -16.16 -28.56
N TYR A 8 -17.00 -16.36 -29.43
CA TYR A 8 -16.85 -16.18 -30.88
C TYR A 8 -16.83 -14.72 -31.33
N LYS A 9 -17.39 -13.81 -30.54
CA LYS A 9 -17.42 -12.35 -30.86
C LYS A 9 -16.12 -11.61 -30.57
N ARG A 10 -15.19 -12.26 -29.87
CA ARG A 10 -13.93 -11.64 -29.42
C ARG A 10 -12.68 -12.32 -29.97
N GLN A 11 -12.81 -12.94 -31.15
CA GLN A 11 -11.67 -13.56 -31.83
C GLN A 11 -10.70 -12.49 -32.34
N VAL A 12 -9.42 -12.73 -32.13
CA VAL A 12 -8.32 -11.94 -32.67
C VAL A 12 -7.42 -12.88 -33.44
N VAL A 13 -7.20 -12.57 -34.73
CA VAL A 13 -6.21 -13.29 -35.53
C VAL A 13 -4.83 -12.73 -35.14
N LEU A 14 -3.92 -13.64 -34.77
CA LEU A 14 -2.54 -13.26 -34.50
C LEU A 14 -1.80 -13.03 -35.82
N THR A 15 -0.99 -11.97 -35.87
CA THR A 15 -0.24 -11.58 -37.06
C THR A 15 1.18 -12.17 -37.09
N GLU A 16 1.60 -12.79 -36.00
CA GLU A 16 2.93 -13.36 -35.81
C GLU A 16 2.91 -14.43 -34.70
N ASP A 17 3.99 -15.20 -34.58
CA ASP A 17 4.17 -16.15 -33.48
C ASP A 17 4.38 -15.44 -32.15
N ILE A 18 3.55 -15.79 -31.15
CA ILE A 18 3.59 -15.16 -29.82
C ILE A 18 3.99 -16.21 -28.79
N PRO A 19 5.10 -16.04 -28.08
CA PRO A 19 5.52 -16.96 -27.04
C PRO A 19 4.46 -17.14 -25.95
N GLN A 20 4.40 -18.32 -25.36
CA GLN A 20 3.45 -18.63 -24.28
C GLN A 20 3.58 -17.63 -23.12
N GLY A 21 2.45 -17.13 -22.63
CA GLY A 21 2.38 -16.17 -21.53
C GLY A 21 2.64 -14.72 -21.93
N HIS A 22 2.96 -14.45 -23.21
CA HIS A 22 3.16 -13.09 -23.68
C HIS A 22 1.84 -12.39 -24.07
N LYS A 23 1.92 -11.08 -24.30
CA LYS A 23 0.80 -10.20 -24.59
C LYS A 23 0.65 -9.97 -26.10
N PHE A 24 -0.59 -9.81 -26.55
CA PHE A 24 -0.90 -9.33 -27.90
C PHE A 24 -1.95 -8.23 -27.88
N ALA A 25 -1.97 -7.40 -28.91
CA ALA A 25 -2.89 -6.28 -29.04
C ALA A 25 -4.31 -6.76 -29.37
N LEU A 26 -5.31 -6.32 -28.61
CA LEU A 26 -6.73 -6.59 -28.88
C LEU A 26 -7.33 -5.59 -29.89
N THR A 27 -6.71 -4.44 -30.03
CA THR A 27 -7.06 -3.33 -30.95
C THR A 27 -5.78 -2.74 -31.52
N ASN A 28 -5.90 -1.93 -32.57
CA ASN A 28 -4.78 -1.10 -33.00
C ASN A 28 -4.44 -0.09 -31.90
N ILE A 29 -3.15 0.17 -31.67
CA ILE A 29 -2.62 1.10 -30.69
C ILE A 29 -1.65 2.01 -31.44
N THR A 30 -1.86 3.33 -31.33
CA THR A 30 -1.01 4.33 -32.01
C THR A 30 0.26 4.59 -31.18
N GLU A 31 1.34 4.96 -31.85
CA GLU A 31 2.56 5.42 -31.19
C GLU A 31 2.24 6.52 -30.17
N GLY A 32 2.78 6.39 -28.97
CA GLY A 32 2.56 7.32 -27.85
C GLY A 32 1.34 7.01 -26.99
N ASP A 33 0.43 6.15 -27.44
CA ASP A 33 -0.74 5.74 -26.65
C ASP A 33 -0.38 4.82 -25.49
N SER A 34 -1.17 4.90 -24.42
CA SER A 34 -1.06 4.01 -23.28
C SER A 34 -1.54 2.60 -23.61
N ILE A 35 -0.73 1.60 -23.31
CA ILE A 35 -1.09 0.18 -23.42
C ILE A 35 -1.78 -0.23 -22.12
N ILE A 36 -3.05 -0.63 -22.23
CA ILE A 36 -3.89 -0.95 -21.08
C ILE A 36 -3.99 -2.45 -20.88
N LYS A 37 -3.75 -2.92 -19.65
CA LYS A 37 -3.99 -4.31 -19.22
C LYS A 37 -4.72 -4.31 -17.87
N TYR A 38 -5.80 -5.07 -17.81
CA TYR A 38 -6.65 -5.14 -16.60
C TYR A 38 -7.14 -3.77 -16.09
N GLY A 39 -7.41 -2.84 -17.02
CA GLY A 39 -7.87 -1.49 -16.68
C GLY A 39 -6.77 -0.49 -16.29
N ASN A 40 -5.50 -0.93 -16.26
CA ASN A 40 -4.37 -0.08 -15.90
C ASN A 40 -3.38 0.06 -17.05
N SER A 41 -2.72 1.22 -17.15
CA SER A 41 -1.62 1.42 -18.09
C SER A 41 -0.41 0.61 -17.63
N ILE A 42 0.12 -0.23 -18.55
CA ILE A 42 1.32 -1.02 -18.33
C ILE A 42 2.52 -0.48 -19.10
N GLY A 43 2.34 0.57 -19.87
CA GLY A 43 3.38 1.19 -20.67
C GLY A 43 2.81 2.05 -21.80
N VAL A 44 3.70 2.56 -22.64
CA VAL A 44 3.40 3.42 -23.78
C VAL A 44 3.93 2.75 -25.05
N ALA A 45 3.17 2.80 -26.13
CA ALA A 45 3.58 2.29 -27.43
C ALA A 45 4.74 3.12 -27.99
N LYS A 46 5.80 2.44 -28.45
CA LYS A 46 6.96 3.08 -29.11
C LYS A 46 6.72 3.30 -30.60
N THR A 47 5.83 2.56 -31.18
CA THR A 47 5.45 2.54 -32.59
C THR A 47 3.98 2.16 -32.68
N ASP A 48 3.36 2.33 -33.83
CA ASP A 48 2.04 1.78 -34.09
C ASP A 48 2.05 0.26 -33.94
N ILE A 49 1.06 -0.27 -33.23
CA ILE A 49 0.90 -1.70 -32.97
C ILE A 49 -0.42 -2.16 -33.56
N THR A 50 -0.36 -3.08 -34.50
CA THR A 50 -1.55 -3.62 -35.14
C THR A 50 -2.25 -4.65 -34.22
N LYS A 51 -3.57 -4.70 -34.29
CA LYS A 51 -4.37 -5.74 -33.63
C LYS A 51 -3.85 -7.14 -33.99
N GLY A 52 -3.59 -7.97 -32.98
CA GLY A 52 -3.05 -9.32 -33.15
C GLY A 52 -1.53 -9.41 -33.04
N SER A 53 -0.81 -8.28 -33.03
CA SER A 53 0.65 -8.26 -32.90
C SER A 53 1.12 -8.48 -31.48
N TRP A 54 2.29 -9.05 -31.34
CA TRP A 54 2.96 -9.26 -30.06
C TRP A 54 3.38 -7.93 -29.40
N ILE A 55 3.08 -7.79 -28.11
CA ILE A 55 3.47 -6.63 -27.31
C ILE A 55 4.59 -7.01 -26.35
N HIS A 56 5.77 -6.39 -26.53
CA HIS A 56 6.93 -6.59 -25.68
C HIS A 56 7.85 -5.35 -25.73
N THR A 57 9.05 -5.46 -25.17
CA THR A 57 10.02 -4.34 -25.05
C THR A 57 10.45 -3.74 -26.40
N HIS A 58 10.28 -4.44 -27.51
CA HIS A 58 10.56 -3.92 -28.86
C HIS A 58 9.59 -2.81 -29.28
N ASN A 59 8.31 -2.89 -28.91
CA ASN A 59 7.27 -1.93 -29.28
C ASN A 59 6.54 -1.27 -28.09
N MET A 60 6.95 -1.58 -26.87
CA MET A 60 6.46 -0.96 -25.63
C MET A 60 7.61 -0.47 -24.76
N LYS A 61 7.47 0.71 -24.19
CA LYS A 61 8.33 1.24 -23.12
C LYS A 61 7.55 1.41 -21.83
N THR A 62 8.23 1.45 -20.69
CA THR A 62 7.58 1.78 -19.42
C THR A 62 6.94 3.17 -19.51
N GLY A 63 5.74 3.30 -18.95
CA GLY A 63 5.08 4.61 -18.77
C GLY A 63 5.51 5.32 -17.49
N LEU A 64 6.38 4.69 -16.69
CA LEU A 64 7.01 5.33 -15.55
C LEU A 64 8.04 6.32 -16.09
N GLY A 65 7.73 7.60 -16.00
CA GLY A 65 8.70 8.68 -16.21
C GLY A 65 9.76 8.65 -15.10
N ASP A 66 10.81 9.42 -15.27
CA ASP A 66 11.78 9.64 -14.20
C ASP A 66 11.06 10.14 -12.94
N LEU A 67 11.47 9.64 -11.78
CA LEU A 67 10.93 10.06 -10.47
C LEU A 67 10.89 11.59 -10.33
N LEU A 68 11.76 12.29 -11.03
CA LEU A 68 11.85 13.76 -11.06
C LEU A 68 10.73 14.46 -11.86
N THR A 69 9.93 13.72 -12.65
CA THR A 69 8.84 14.30 -13.46
C THR A 69 7.48 14.22 -12.78
N TYR A 70 7.39 13.59 -11.62
CA TYR A 70 6.16 13.58 -10.83
C TYR A 70 5.96 14.93 -10.18
N THR A 71 4.97 15.67 -10.65
CA THR A 71 4.50 16.89 -9.98
C THR A 71 3.19 16.60 -9.27
N TYR A 72 3.15 16.96 -7.98
CA TYR A 72 1.91 16.89 -7.23
C TYR A 72 0.95 17.98 -7.74
N ASN A 73 -0.09 17.54 -8.43
CA ASN A 73 -1.16 18.44 -8.88
C ASN A 73 -2.29 18.40 -7.83
N LYS A 74 -2.35 19.45 -7.01
CA LYS A 74 -3.31 19.51 -5.90
C LYS A 74 -4.71 19.79 -6.45
N GLU A 75 -5.54 18.76 -6.58
CA GLU A 75 -6.98 18.91 -6.81
C GLU A 75 -7.71 18.87 -5.45
N THR A 76 -8.16 20.02 -4.99
CA THR A 76 -8.98 20.09 -3.78
C THR A 76 -10.36 20.60 -4.13
N ALA A 77 -11.37 19.78 -3.84
CA ALA A 77 -12.74 20.29 -3.81
C ALA A 77 -12.89 21.25 -2.61
N PRO A 78 -13.68 22.33 -2.75
CA PRO A 78 -13.96 23.22 -1.63
C PRO A 78 -14.60 22.42 -0.49
N LEU A 79 -14.03 22.56 0.71
CA LEU A 79 -14.56 21.93 1.90
C LEU A 79 -15.87 22.65 2.28
N THR A 80 -16.97 21.93 2.29
CA THR A 80 -18.22 22.41 2.91
C THR A 80 -18.05 22.42 4.42
N GLU A 81 -18.32 23.56 5.06
CA GLU A 81 -18.35 23.64 6.53
C GLU A 81 -19.34 22.58 7.08
N LYS A 82 -18.81 21.67 7.86
CA LYS A 82 -19.60 20.68 8.59
C LYS A 82 -19.78 21.16 10.03
N LYS A 83 -20.97 20.92 10.59
CA LYS A 83 -21.20 21.14 12.03
C LYS A 83 -20.15 20.36 12.84
N SER A 84 -19.58 21.02 13.84
CA SER A 84 -18.66 20.38 14.78
C SER A 84 -19.29 19.14 15.41
N ARG A 85 -18.56 18.06 15.44
CA ARG A 85 -18.94 16.81 16.10
C ARG A 85 -18.02 16.58 17.28
N PHE A 86 -18.56 16.07 18.36
CA PHE A 86 -17.80 15.79 19.58
C PHE A 86 -17.75 14.29 19.82
N PHE A 87 -16.68 13.83 20.43
CA PHE A 87 -16.54 12.45 20.89
C PHE A 87 -15.88 12.45 22.28
N ASN A 88 -16.09 11.39 23.05
CA ASN A 88 -15.35 11.17 24.29
C ASN A 88 -14.01 10.52 23.95
N GLY A 89 -12.92 11.09 24.48
CA GLY A 89 -11.58 10.60 24.23
C GLY A 89 -10.64 10.82 25.39
N TYR A 90 -9.45 10.26 25.27
CA TYR A 90 -8.39 10.33 26.28
C TYR A 90 -7.43 11.48 25.95
N ARG A 91 -7.48 12.56 26.77
CA ARG A 91 -6.61 13.70 26.57
C ARG A 91 -5.18 13.34 27.01
N ARG A 92 -4.21 13.64 26.16
CA ARG A 92 -2.77 13.46 26.44
C ARG A 92 -2.14 14.76 26.95
N ASN A 93 -0.99 14.62 27.63
CA ASN A 93 -0.27 15.77 28.20
C ASN A 93 0.20 16.77 27.15
N ASP A 94 0.42 16.33 25.90
CA ASP A 94 0.79 17.14 24.75
C ASP A 94 -0.41 17.84 24.07
N GLY A 95 -1.61 17.71 24.62
CA GLY A 95 -2.84 18.31 24.12
C GLY A 95 -3.59 17.51 23.06
N ARG A 96 -3.02 16.42 22.56
CA ARG A 96 -3.72 15.50 21.63
C ARG A 96 -4.79 14.69 22.37
N ALA A 97 -5.68 14.05 21.60
CA ALA A 97 -6.71 13.18 22.15
C ALA A 97 -6.68 11.82 21.43
N GLY A 98 -6.64 10.76 22.22
CA GLY A 98 -6.83 9.39 21.75
C GLY A 98 -8.30 8.98 21.80
N VAL A 99 -8.74 8.14 20.87
CA VAL A 99 -10.04 7.47 20.91
C VAL A 99 -9.96 6.11 21.60
N ARG A 100 -8.75 5.69 21.96
CA ARG A 100 -8.41 4.47 22.70
C ARG A 100 -7.39 4.80 23.78
N ASN A 101 -7.33 3.93 24.80
CA ASN A 101 -6.30 3.98 25.83
C ASN A 101 -5.68 2.61 26.02
N GLU A 102 -4.70 2.31 25.20
CA GLU A 102 -4.08 1.00 25.09
C GLU A 102 -2.62 1.03 25.54
N VAL A 103 -2.07 -0.10 25.97
CA VAL A 103 -0.63 -0.30 26.16
C VAL A 103 -0.09 -0.99 24.92
N TRP A 104 0.88 -0.35 24.27
CA TRP A 104 1.46 -0.86 23.04
C TRP A 104 2.85 -1.42 23.27
N ILE A 105 3.10 -2.60 22.71
CA ILE A 105 4.41 -3.26 22.72
C ILE A 105 4.98 -3.13 21.32
N ILE A 106 6.08 -2.40 21.19
CA ILE A 106 6.68 -2.06 19.90
C ILE A 106 8.06 -2.71 19.82
N PRO A 107 8.20 -3.83 19.06
CA PRO A 107 9.50 -4.41 18.75
C PRO A 107 10.28 -3.45 17.83
N THR A 108 11.58 -3.27 18.07
CA THR A 108 12.45 -2.52 17.17
C THR A 108 12.97 -3.36 16.01
N VAL A 109 12.96 -4.69 16.17
CA VAL A 109 13.40 -5.67 15.17
C VAL A 109 12.49 -6.90 15.21
N GLY A 110 12.31 -7.53 14.05
CA GLY A 110 11.46 -8.73 13.91
C GLY A 110 11.89 -9.93 14.77
N CYS A 111 13.16 -10.00 15.17
CA CYS A 111 13.70 -11.08 16.00
C CYS A 111 13.02 -11.20 17.38
N VAL A 112 12.50 -10.10 17.93
CA VAL A 112 11.84 -10.08 19.24
C VAL A 112 10.32 -10.16 19.16
N ASN A 113 9.73 -10.37 17.98
CA ASN A 113 8.28 -10.48 17.80
C ASN A 113 7.63 -11.53 18.71
N ASN A 114 8.24 -12.71 18.83
CA ASN A 114 7.72 -13.78 19.67
C ASN A 114 7.70 -13.38 21.16
N VAL A 115 8.69 -12.61 21.61
CA VAL A 115 8.74 -12.08 22.97
C VAL A 115 7.62 -11.06 23.17
N ALA A 116 7.44 -10.14 22.19
CA ALA A 116 6.36 -9.15 22.22
C ALA A 116 4.99 -9.82 22.32
N GLN A 117 4.73 -10.83 21.51
CA GLN A 117 3.48 -11.60 21.52
C GLN A 117 3.28 -12.38 22.84
N ALA A 118 4.36 -12.93 23.41
CA ALA A 118 4.28 -13.61 24.72
C ALA A 118 3.92 -12.64 25.84
N ILE A 119 4.49 -11.43 25.83
CA ILE A 119 4.16 -10.36 26.77
C ILE A 119 2.70 -9.91 26.58
N GLU A 120 2.27 -9.65 25.34
CA GLU A 120 0.87 -9.30 25.02
C GLU A 120 -0.09 -10.34 25.62
N LYS A 121 0.15 -11.62 25.33
CA LYS A 121 -0.69 -12.72 25.82
C LYS A 121 -0.68 -12.83 27.35
N GLY A 122 0.48 -12.68 27.99
CA GLY A 122 0.62 -12.74 29.45
C GLY A 122 0.04 -11.51 30.16
N SER A 123 -0.14 -10.40 29.46
CA SER A 123 -0.57 -9.13 30.02
C SER A 123 -2.08 -8.87 29.92
N GLN A 124 -2.87 -9.79 29.37
CA GLN A 124 -4.32 -9.61 29.21
C GLN A 124 -5.05 -9.41 30.56
N THR A 125 -4.49 -9.85 31.65
CA THR A 125 -5.03 -9.63 33.01
C THR A 125 -4.97 -8.16 33.46
N PHE A 126 -4.17 -7.33 32.80
CA PHE A 126 -4.07 -5.89 33.06
C PHE A 126 -5.07 -5.04 32.27
N VAL A 127 -5.85 -5.66 31.37
CA VAL A 127 -6.93 -4.98 30.67
C VAL A 127 -8.05 -4.66 31.68
N THR A 128 -8.45 -3.39 31.75
CA THR A 128 -9.40 -2.85 32.71
C THR A 128 -10.24 -1.77 32.02
N GLU A 129 -11.16 -1.12 32.76
CA GLU A 129 -11.90 0.02 32.23
C GLU A 129 -11.00 1.18 31.79
N ASN A 130 -9.81 1.32 32.40
CA ASN A 130 -8.85 2.37 32.10
C ASN A 130 -7.77 1.95 31.09
N VAL A 131 -7.60 0.65 30.82
CA VAL A 131 -6.67 0.07 29.85
C VAL A 131 -7.45 -0.85 28.94
N GLU A 132 -7.80 -0.36 27.75
CA GLU A 132 -8.68 -1.04 26.82
C GLU A 132 -8.04 -2.25 26.13
N GLY A 133 -6.71 -2.35 26.15
CA GLY A 133 -5.98 -3.48 25.57
C GLY A 133 -4.48 -3.38 25.75
N VAL A 134 -3.83 -4.53 25.62
CA VAL A 134 -2.37 -4.63 25.46
C VAL A 134 -2.12 -5.25 24.09
N ILE A 135 -1.39 -4.57 23.21
CA ILE A 135 -1.27 -4.93 21.80
C ILE A 135 0.20 -4.91 21.36
N ALA A 136 0.66 -5.98 20.73
CA ALA A 136 2.00 -6.08 20.15
C ALA A 136 1.96 -5.77 18.64
N PHE A 137 2.72 -4.76 18.21
CA PHE A 137 2.85 -4.36 16.80
C PHE A 137 4.02 -5.09 16.13
N THR A 138 3.85 -6.37 15.83
CA THR A 138 4.89 -7.19 15.23
C THR A 138 5.13 -6.84 13.76
N HIS A 139 6.40 -6.91 13.32
CA HIS A 139 6.81 -6.62 11.96
C HIS A 139 8.04 -7.44 11.55
N PRO A 140 8.28 -7.69 10.24
CA PRO A 140 9.42 -8.51 9.77
C PRO A 140 10.73 -7.72 9.61
N TYR A 141 10.76 -6.44 9.95
CA TYR A 141 11.87 -5.52 9.64
C TYR A 141 12.94 -5.49 10.74
N GLY A 142 14.07 -4.88 10.43
CA GLY A 142 15.17 -4.55 11.36
C GLY A 142 16.51 -5.04 10.89
N CYS A 143 16.94 -6.26 11.28
CA CYS A 143 18.33 -6.73 11.14
C CYS A 143 18.91 -6.72 9.72
N SER A 144 18.09 -6.87 8.68
CA SER A 144 18.51 -6.88 7.27
C SER A 144 18.27 -5.57 6.53
N GLN A 145 17.74 -4.56 7.19
CA GLN A 145 17.53 -3.25 6.57
C GLN A 145 18.78 -2.39 6.66
N MET A 146 19.02 -1.60 5.62
CA MET A 146 20.13 -0.65 5.55
C MET A 146 19.65 0.68 4.95
N GLY A 147 20.37 1.76 5.28
CA GLY A 147 20.14 3.09 4.72
C GLY A 147 18.70 3.59 4.95
N ASP A 148 18.13 4.16 3.92
CA ASP A 148 16.83 4.82 3.96
C ASP A 148 15.69 3.89 4.44
N ASP A 149 15.72 2.61 4.10
CA ASP A 149 14.74 1.63 4.54
C ASP A 149 14.71 1.48 6.07
N GLN A 150 15.90 1.45 6.69
CA GLN A 150 16.01 1.39 8.15
C GLN A 150 15.55 2.70 8.79
N ASP A 151 15.90 3.84 8.19
CA ASP A 151 15.49 5.16 8.69
C ASP A 151 13.98 5.34 8.61
N HIS A 152 13.33 4.90 7.53
CA HIS A 152 11.87 4.92 7.41
C HIS A 152 11.20 4.01 8.46
N THR A 153 11.70 2.79 8.66
CA THR A 153 11.18 1.88 9.70
C THR A 153 11.30 2.52 11.08
N ARG A 154 12.46 3.12 11.41
CA ARG A 154 12.68 3.80 12.68
C ARG A 154 11.70 4.96 12.88
N GLN A 155 11.46 5.75 11.82
CA GLN A 155 10.51 6.86 11.88
C GLN A 155 9.08 6.37 12.14
N ILE A 156 8.63 5.33 11.42
CA ILE A 156 7.30 4.74 11.61
C ILE A 156 7.13 4.20 13.03
N LEU A 157 8.13 3.51 13.58
CA LEU A 157 8.07 3.02 14.96
C LEU A 157 8.05 4.15 15.98
N ALA A 158 8.80 5.24 15.74
CA ALA A 158 8.77 6.43 16.58
C ALA A 158 7.39 7.13 16.55
N ASP A 159 6.74 7.17 15.40
CA ASP A 159 5.39 7.72 15.23
C ASP A 159 4.34 6.87 15.96
N LEU A 160 4.50 5.54 15.95
CA LEU A 160 3.67 4.62 16.76
C LEU A 160 3.85 4.88 18.25
N VAL A 161 5.10 5.04 18.74
CA VAL A 161 5.37 5.36 20.17
C VAL A 161 4.66 6.64 20.58
N ASN A 162 4.57 7.60 19.69
CA ASN A 162 3.95 8.91 19.93
C ASN A 162 2.46 8.95 19.59
N HIS A 163 1.83 7.85 19.21
CA HIS A 163 0.44 7.85 18.78
C HIS A 163 -0.51 8.11 19.97
N PRO A 164 -1.54 8.98 19.83
CA PRO A 164 -2.39 9.36 20.94
C PRO A 164 -3.27 8.24 21.52
N ASN A 165 -3.48 7.13 20.80
CA ASN A 165 -4.19 5.97 21.34
C ASN A 165 -3.32 5.14 22.31
N ALA A 166 -2.01 5.29 22.26
CA ALA A 166 -1.10 4.65 23.22
C ALA A 166 -1.16 5.41 24.56
N GLY A 167 -1.74 4.79 25.59
CA GLY A 167 -1.70 5.26 26.97
C GLY A 167 -0.37 4.94 27.65
N GLY A 168 0.31 3.89 27.19
CA GLY A 168 1.66 3.48 27.57
C GLY A 168 2.32 2.70 26.45
N VAL A 169 3.64 2.73 26.38
CA VAL A 169 4.41 2.01 25.36
C VAL A 169 5.58 1.26 25.99
N LEU A 170 5.73 0.00 25.61
CA LEU A 170 6.90 -0.83 25.89
C LEU A 170 7.67 -1.03 24.58
N VAL A 171 8.87 -0.51 24.50
CA VAL A 171 9.78 -0.72 23.36
C VAL A 171 10.70 -1.89 23.67
N LEU A 172 10.80 -2.86 22.74
CA LEU A 172 11.65 -4.05 22.85
C LEU A 172 12.72 -4.04 21.75
N GLY A 173 13.97 -4.34 22.12
CA GLY A 173 15.08 -4.46 21.21
C GLY A 173 16.09 -5.53 21.62
#